data_f33635281d63ebb0b4a0ea01a92c9021
#
_entry.id   f33635281d63ebb0b4a0ea01a92c9021
#
_cell.length_a   1.000
_cell.length_b   1.000
_cell.length_c   1.000
_cell.angle_alpha   90.00
_cell.angle_beta   90.00
_cell.angle_gamma   90.00
#
_symmetry.space_group_name_H-M   'P 1'
#
loop_
_entity.id
_entity.type
_entity.pdbx_description
1 polymer ?
#
loop_
_entity_poly.entity_id
_entity_poly.type
_entity_poly.pdbx_seq_one_letter_code
_entity_poly.pdbx_strand_id
1 'polypeptide(L)'
;MIDDNWQKDYGNFNFRPDKFPNPKAMVDELHAMGFKVMLWVSPFVSPDSEEFRYLKTKGYLVKRKGSDQPAILDWWNGSSACYDLSNPEAYNHLRSTLKKMQQDYHIDGFKFDAGDPERYPEKE
;
A
#
# COMPACT_ATOMS: atom_id res chain seq x y z
N MET A 1 1.90 14.56 8.39
CA MET A 1 1.84 13.36 7.53
C MET A 1 3.10 12.54 7.69
N ILE A 2 2.99 11.23 7.76
CA ILE A 2 4.12 10.31 7.72
C ILE A 2 4.22 9.83 6.26
N ASP A 3 5.29 10.25 5.59
CA ASP A 3 5.52 9.99 4.18
C ASP A 3 6.16 8.61 3.94
N ASP A 4 6.61 8.35 2.73
CA ASP A 4 7.18 7.09 2.26
C ASP A 4 8.13 6.43 3.29
N ASN A 5 8.25 5.11 3.18
CA ASN A 5 9.19 4.28 3.96
C ASN A 5 8.82 4.09 5.45
N TRP A 6 7.54 4.24 5.81
CA TRP A 6 7.03 3.85 7.13
C TRP A 6 6.63 2.37 7.19
N GLN A 7 6.27 1.80 6.04
CA GLN A 7 5.83 0.42 5.90
C GLN A 7 7.02 -0.55 5.96
N LYS A 8 6.74 -1.77 6.38
CA LYS A 8 7.71 -2.86 6.34
C LYS A 8 8.18 -3.15 4.91
N ASP A 9 7.22 -3.26 3.99
CA ASP A 9 7.42 -3.40 2.54
C ASP A 9 6.28 -2.67 1.81
N TYR A 10 6.47 -2.30 0.55
CA TYR A 10 5.35 -1.78 -0.23
C TYR A 10 4.26 -2.84 -0.40
N GLY A 11 3.03 -2.47 -0.10
CA GLY A 11 1.89 -3.38 -0.03
C GLY A 11 1.67 -4.03 1.34
N ASN A 12 2.65 -4.00 2.23
CA ASN A 12 2.52 -4.39 3.62
C ASN A 12 2.15 -3.16 4.47
N PHE A 13 0.96 -3.17 5.05
CA PHE A 13 0.44 -2.03 5.83
C PHE A 13 0.71 -2.22 7.34
N ASN A 14 1.89 -2.70 7.68
CA ASN A 14 2.40 -2.69 9.05
C ASN A 14 3.54 -1.68 9.17
N PHE A 15 3.60 -0.99 10.30
CA PHE A 15 4.72 -0.09 10.59
C PHE A 15 6.02 -0.87 10.73
N ARG A 16 7.09 -0.28 10.24
CA ARG A 16 8.45 -0.82 10.46
C ARG A 16 8.80 -0.73 11.93
N PRO A 17 9.09 -1.87 12.60
CA PRO A 17 9.36 -1.86 14.04
C PRO A 17 10.68 -1.18 14.39
N ASP A 18 11.64 -1.10 13.46
CA ASP A 18 12.92 -0.41 13.64
C ASP A 18 12.76 1.12 13.75
N LYS A 19 11.77 1.68 13.05
CA LYS A 19 11.46 3.13 13.07
C LYS A 19 10.32 3.48 14.01
N PHE A 20 9.36 2.60 14.16
CA PHE A 20 8.11 2.83 14.90
C PHE A 20 7.87 1.68 15.88
N PRO A 21 8.57 1.66 17.02
CA PRO A 21 8.46 0.55 17.98
C PRO A 21 7.09 0.50 18.66
N ASN A 22 6.39 1.63 18.80
CA ASN A 22 5.05 1.72 19.35
C ASN A 22 4.21 2.74 18.55
N PRO A 23 3.72 2.36 17.35
CA PRO A 23 3.04 3.30 16.46
C PRO A 23 1.73 3.82 17.03
N LYS A 24 0.97 3.01 17.77
CA LYS A 24 -0.29 3.45 18.38
C LYS A 24 -0.06 4.54 19.42
N ALA A 25 0.93 4.37 20.31
CA ALA A 25 1.27 5.38 21.30
C ALA A 25 1.75 6.68 20.65
N MET A 26 2.53 6.60 19.57
CA MET A 26 2.96 7.76 18.79
C MET A 26 1.76 8.53 18.23
N VAL A 27 0.81 7.84 17.60
CA VAL A 27 -0.38 8.48 17.03
C VAL A 27 -1.23 9.11 18.14
N ASP A 28 -1.44 8.41 19.24
CA ASP A 28 -2.21 8.93 20.37
C ASP A 28 -1.56 10.20 20.97
N GLU A 29 -0.25 10.24 21.07
CA GLU A 29 0.51 11.41 21.52
C GLU A 29 0.40 12.59 20.55
N LEU A 30 0.50 12.33 19.24
CA LEU A 30 0.29 13.35 18.21
C LEU A 30 -1.13 13.93 18.26
N HIS A 31 -2.14 13.09 18.47
CA HIS A 31 -3.52 13.54 18.66
C HIS A 31 -3.65 14.42 19.91
N ALA A 32 -3.02 14.04 21.00
CA ALA A 32 -3.03 14.84 22.23
C ALA A 32 -2.41 16.23 22.04
N MET A 33 -1.45 16.37 21.11
CA MET A 33 -0.86 17.64 20.71
C MET A 33 -1.73 18.43 19.68
N GLY A 34 -2.88 17.89 19.26
CA GLY A 34 -3.78 18.52 18.31
C GLY A 34 -3.50 18.22 16.83
N PHE A 35 -2.60 17.28 16.52
CA PHE A 35 -2.32 16.88 15.14
C PHE A 35 -3.33 15.85 14.64
N LYS A 36 -3.64 15.93 13.35
CA LYS A 36 -4.21 14.84 12.58
C LYS A 36 -3.07 14.05 11.94
N VAL A 37 -3.23 12.71 11.86
CA VAL A 37 -2.17 11.83 11.35
C VAL A 37 -2.60 11.18 10.04
N MET A 38 -1.85 11.43 8.99
CA MET A 38 -2.02 10.81 7.68
C MET A 38 -0.80 9.95 7.32
N LEU A 39 -1.06 8.83 6.66
CA LEU A 39 -0.02 7.95 6.14
C LEU A 39 0.04 8.02 4.62
N TRP A 40 1.25 7.99 4.09
CA TRP A 40 1.50 7.83 2.66
C TRP A 40 1.20 6.40 2.23
N VAL A 41 0.52 6.22 1.11
CA VAL A 41 0.24 4.91 0.52
C VAL A 41 0.37 4.97 -1.00
N SER A 42 0.77 3.85 -1.60
CA SER A 42 0.82 3.68 -3.06
C SER A 42 0.13 2.37 -3.46
N PRO A 43 -0.25 2.20 -4.73
CA PRO A 43 -0.82 0.95 -5.23
C PRO A 43 0.24 -0.13 -5.49
N PHE A 44 1.53 0.16 -5.28
CA PHE A 44 2.62 -0.76 -5.56
C PHE A 44 2.85 -1.77 -4.45
N VAL A 45 3.31 -2.96 -4.85
CA VAL A 45 3.56 -4.11 -3.97
C VAL A 45 4.95 -4.66 -4.29
N SER A 46 5.79 -4.74 -3.26
CA SER A 46 7.14 -5.27 -3.41
C SER A 46 7.11 -6.74 -3.83
N PRO A 47 7.82 -7.14 -4.91
CA PRO A 47 7.76 -8.51 -5.43
C PRO A 47 8.37 -9.56 -4.50
N ASP A 48 9.17 -9.15 -3.52
CA ASP A 48 9.81 -10.02 -2.55
C ASP A 48 8.96 -10.24 -1.28
N SER A 49 7.80 -9.57 -1.18
CA SER A 49 6.96 -9.58 0.02
C SER A 49 6.01 -10.79 0.06
N GLU A 50 5.59 -11.13 1.26
CA GLU A 50 4.52 -12.15 1.46
C GLU A 50 3.20 -11.67 0.88
N GLU A 51 2.93 -10.37 0.95
CA GLU A 51 1.74 -9.74 0.38
C GLU A 51 1.67 -9.95 -1.13
N PHE A 52 2.80 -9.85 -1.84
CA PHE A 52 2.87 -10.15 -3.27
C PHE A 52 2.39 -11.57 -3.57
N ARG A 53 2.88 -12.56 -2.83
CA ARG A 53 2.49 -13.97 -3.01
C ARG A 53 0.99 -14.17 -2.78
N TYR A 54 0.46 -13.58 -1.70
CA TYR A 54 -0.96 -13.64 -1.39
C TYR A 54 -1.82 -12.99 -2.48
N LEU A 55 -1.48 -11.75 -2.87
CA LEU A 55 -2.23 -10.99 -3.87
C LEU A 55 -2.16 -11.64 -5.26
N LYS A 56 -1.01 -12.22 -5.60
CA LYS A 56 -0.84 -13.01 -6.84
C LYS A 56 -1.78 -14.21 -6.84
N THR A 57 -1.84 -14.97 -5.75
CA THR A 57 -2.73 -16.14 -5.60
C THR A 57 -4.19 -15.76 -5.75
N LYS A 58 -4.59 -14.59 -5.27
CA LYS A 58 -5.96 -14.07 -5.37
C LYS A 58 -6.28 -13.44 -6.73
N GLY A 59 -5.28 -13.17 -7.57
CA GLY A 59 -5.47 -12.45 -8.82
C GLY A 59 -5.77 -10.97 -8.66
N TYR A 60 -5.26 -10.34 -7.60
CA TYR A 60 -5.51 -8.93 -7.26
C TYR A 60 -4.49 -7.95 -7.84
N LEU A 61 -3.51 -8.45 -8.58
CA LEU A 61 -2.45 -7.65 -9.20
C LEU A 61 -2.70 -7.45 -10.69
N VAL A 62 -2.29 -6.29 -11.21
CA VAL A 62 -2.29 -6.03 -12.64
C VAL A 62 -1.45 -7.10 -13.35
N LYS A 63 -2.00 -7.70 -14.40
CA LYS A 63 -1.38 -8.79 -15.15
C LYS A 63 -0.63 -8.27 -16.38
N ARG A 64 0.37 -9.03 -16.77
CA ARG A 64 1.03 -8.83 -18.08
C ARG A 64 0.05 -9.19 -19.18
N LYS A 65 0.08 -8.42 -20.27
CA LYS A 65 -0.74 -8.69 -21.46
C LYS A 65 -0.56 -10.15 -21.93
N GLY A 66 -1.67 -10.85 -22.13
CA GLY A 66 -1.67 -12.24 -22.61
C GLY A 66 -1.13 -13.27 -21.62
N SER A 67 -1.05 -12.93 -20.35
CA SER A 67 -0.51 -13.81 -19.30
C SER A 67 -1.30 -13.69 -18.01
N ASP A 68 -1.30 -14.74 -17.19
CA ASP A 68 -1.83 -14.70 -15.83
C ASP A 68 -0.79 -14.22 -14.78
N GLN A 69 0.42 -13.94 -15.23
CA GLN A 69 1.48 -13.48 -14.34
C GLN A 69 1.35 -11.97 -14.05
N PRO A 70 1.65 -11.52 -12.82
CA PRO A 70 1.67 -10.11 -12.49
C PRO A 70 2.63 -9.32 -13.38
N ALA A 71 2.22 -8.12 -13.78
CA ALA A 71 3.10 -7.15 -14.40
C ALA A 71 4.04 -6.57 -13.34
N ILE A 72 5.31 -6.41 -13.67
CA ILE A 72 6.28 -5.68 -12.86
C ILE A 72 6.52 -4.34 -13.53
N LEU A 73 6.31 -3.28 -12.79
CA LEU A 73 6.35 -1.90 -13.26
C LEU A 73 7.50 -1.16 -12.57
N ASP A 74 8.18 -0.33 -13.31
CA ASP A 74 9.24 0.51 -12.77
C ASP A 74 8.66 1.85 -12.29
N TRP A 75 9.08 2.26 -11.10
CA TRP A 75 8.74 3.53 -10.50
C TRP A 75 9.93 4.06 -9.69
N TRP A 76 9.84 5.24 -9.05
CA TRP A 76 11.01 5.84 -8.40
C TRP A 76 11.60 5.02 -7.24
N ASN A 77 10.87 4.09 -6.66
CA ASN A 77 11.34 3.18 -5.63
C ASN A 77 11.72 1.77 -6.16
N GLY A 78 11.97 1.65 -7.45
CA GLY A 78 12.41 0.40 -8.09
C GLY A 78 11.32 -0.29 -8.89
N SER A 79 11.33 -1.61 -8.90
CA SER A 79 10.37 -2.43 -9.66
C SER A 79 9.39 -3.10 -8.72
N SER A 80 8.10 -2.96 -8.99
CA SER A 80 7.03 -3.52 -8.14
C SER A 80 5.84 -4.01 -8.97
N ALA A 81 5.05 -4.92 -8.39
CA ALA A 81 3.71 -5.19 -8.88
C ALA A 81 2.76 -4.05 -8.46
N CYS A 82 1.56 -4.07 -9.02
CA CYS A 82 0.54 -3.05 -8.73
C CYS A 82 -0.81 -3.69 -8.47
N TYR A 83 -1.55 -3.18 -7.47
CA TYR A 83 -2.95 -3.55 -7.26
C TYR A 83 -3.77 -3.28 -8.51
N ASP A 84 -4.58 -4.25 -8.93
CA ASP A 84 -5.59 -4.06 -9.96
C ASP A 84 -6.86 -3.49 -9.32
N LEU A 85 -6.93 -2.18 -9.21
CA LEU A 85 -8.07 -1.50 -8.59
C LEU A 85 -9.32 -1.47 -9.48
N SER A 86 -9.23 -1.96 -10.72
CA SER A 86 -10.41 -2.23 -11.56
C SER A 86 -11.12 -3.53 -11.16
N ASN A 87 -10.43 -4.41 -10.44
CA ASN A 87 -11.01 -5.61 -9.85
C ASN A 87 -11.71 -5.25 -8.53
N PRO A 88 -13.03 -5.42 -8.40
CA PRO A 88 -13.76 -5.06 -7.18
C PRO A 88 -13.27 -5.79 -5.92
N GLU A 89 -12.80 -7.02 -6.04
CA GLU A 89 -12.29 -7.79 -4.91
C GLU A 89 -10.94 -7.24 -4.44
N ALA A 90 -10.05 -6.87 -5.37
CA ALA A 90 -8.77 -6.24 -5.04
C ALA A 90 -8.98 -4.86 -4.40
N TYR A 91 -9.89 -4.06 -4.95
CA TYR A 91 -10.30 -2.78 -4.37
C TYR A 91 -10.81 -2.94 -2.93
N ASN A 92 -11.71 -3.90 -2.71
CA ASN A 92 -12.27 -4.15 -1.39
C ASN A 92 -11.22 -4.66 -0.40
N HIS A 93 -10.28 -5.45 -0.86
CA HIS A 93 -9.15 -5.92 -0.03
C HIS A 93 -8.29 -4.75 0.45
N LEU A 94 -7.87 -3.88 -0.46
CA LEU A 94 -7.09 -2.70 -0.11
C LEU A 94 -7.87 -1.77 0.84
N ARG A 95 -9.13 -1.51 0.52
CA ARG A 95 -10.01 -0.69 1.36
C ARG A 95 -10.14 -1.24 2.78
N SER A 96 -10.34 -2.54 2.92
CA SER A 96 -10.46 -3.20 4.23
C SER A 96 -9.15 -3.12 5.02
N THR A 97 -8.01 -3.26 4.34
CA THR A 97 -6.69 -3.13 4.95
C THR A 97 -6.46 -1.71 5.48
N LEU A 98 -6.80 -0.69 4.71
CA LEU A 98 -6.69 0.71 5.15
C LEU A 98 -7.65 1.04 6.29
N LYS A 99 -8.88 0.53 6.23
CA LYS A 99 -9.83 0.65 7.34
C LYS A 99 -9.29 0.04 8.64
N LYS A 100 -8.66 -1.12 8.54
CA LYS A 100 -8.03 -1.76 9.71
C LYS A 100 -6.93 -0.89 10.30
N MET A 101 -6.12 -0.23 9.49
CA MET A 101 -5.14 0.75 9.97
C MET A 101 -5.77 1.89 10.75
N GLN A 102 -6.90 2.43 10.26
CA GLN A 102 -7.63 3.47 10.97
C GLN A 102 -8.18 2.98 12.30
N GLN A 103 -8.71 1.76 12.36
CA GLN A 103 -9.25 1.17 13.58
C GLN A 103 -8.16 0.85 14.61
N ASP A 104 -7.05 0.26 14.17
CA ASP A 104 -5.99 -0.23 15.06
C ASP A 104 -5.10 0.91 15.58
N TYR A 105 -4.85 1.93 14.76
CA TYR A 105 -3.91 3.02 15.07
C TYR A 105 -4.54 4.40 15.12
N HIS A 106 -5.84 4.53 14.91
CA HIS A 106 -6.57 5.80 14.86
C HIS A 106 -6.04 6.79 13.79
N ILE A 107 -5.56 6.27 12.67
CA ILE A 107 -5.12 7.08 11.54
C ILE A 107 -6.29 7.88 10.97
N ASP A 108 -6.09 9.19 10.75
CA ASP A 108 -7.13 10.09 10.30
C ASP A 108 -7.36 10.05 8.78
N GLY A 109 -6.32 9.71 8.02
CA GLY A 109 -6.43 9.65 6.56
C GLY A 109 -5.17 9.14 5.89
N PHE A 110 -5.19 9.16 4.56
CA PHE A 110 -4.10 8.65 3.72
C PHE A 110 -3.80 9.61 2.58
N LYS A 111 -2.52 9.76 2.24
CA LYS A 111 -2.07 10.38 1.01
C LYS A 111 -1.86 9.26 -0.02
N PHE A 112 -2.71 9.19 -1.03
CA PHE A 112 -2.56 8.26 -2.16
C PHE A 112 -1.59 8.88 -3.18
N ASP A 113 -0.54 8.14 -3.53
CA ASP A 113 0.55 8.59 -4.38
C ASP A 113 0.94 7.52 -5.41
N ALA A 114 1.77 7.89 -6.39
CA ALA A 114 2.31 6.99 -7.40
C ALA A 114 1.27 6.33 -8.33
N GLY A 115 0.07 6.89 -8.41
CA GLY A 115 -1.01 6.41 -9.28
C GLY A 115 -1.00 7.04 -10.68
N ASP A 116 0.14 7.54 -11.16
CA ASP A 116 0.27 8.22 -12.45
C ASP A 116 0.01 7.27 -13.62
N PRO A 117 -0.80 7.68 -14.61
CA PRO A 117 -1.17 6.82 -15.75
C PRO A 117 0.03 6.25 -16.52
N GLU A 118 1.12 6.99 -16.61
CA GLU A 118 2.34 6.58 -17.31
C GLU A 118 3.03 5.36 -16.68
N ARG A 119 2.68 5.04 -15.44
CA ARG A 119 3.25 3.90 -14.70
C ARG A 119 2.50 2.59 -14.98
N TYR A 120 1.32 2.65 -15.57
CA TYR A 120 0.53 1.45 -15.84
C TYR A 120 0.85 0.91 -17.24
N PRO A 121 0.76 -0.44 -17.43
CA PRO A 121 0.90 -1.01 -18.75
C PRO A 121 -0.22 -0.51 -19.65
N GLU A 122 0.10 -0.24 -20.92
CA GLU A 122 -0.89 0.17 -21.91
C GLU A 122 -2.01 -0.88 -21.98
N LYS A 123 -3.25 -0.41 -21.89
CA LYS A 123 -4.41 -1.22 -22.20
C LYS A 123 -4.48 -1.32 -23.73
N GLU A 124 -4.18 -2.45 -24.30
CA GLU A 124 -4.59 -2.81 -25.66
C GLU A 124 -5.78 -3.74 -25.63
#